data_76799e793f5fdef68f2fbf3143727216
#
_entry.id   76799e793f5fdef68f2fbf3143727216
#
_cell.length_a   1.000
_cell.length_b   1.000
_cell.length_c   1.000
_cell.angle_alpha   90.00
_cell.angle_beta   90.00
_cell.angle_gamma   90.00
#
_symmetry.space_group_name_H-M   'P 1'
#
loop_
_entity.id
_entity.type
_entity.pdbx_description
1 polymer ?
#
loop_
_entity_poly.entity_id
_entity_poly.type
_entity_poly.pdbx_seq_one_letter_code
_entity_poly.pdbx_strand_id
1 'polypeptide(L)'
;MDDHTTLIPWLALNRIPDLGPVSQRSLLEKCGGMQHLLNISAELLHTISKREQAALWLEFCDGRTNSLLRQQAERDADTALAAGAIMVHAEDKNYPALLAQTHSAPTLLYVRGNVDCLHLPQLALVGSRNASASGLELAQEFSIALAMHGLAITSGLALGIDGAAHRGAMQAGGKTVAVIATGIDETYPRRHKKLSDDIIANHGAIVSEFAPQSPPTAQNFPRRNRIISGLSLGTLVIEASVQSGSLITARYANEQGREVFALPGSVRSVFHRGCHALIRQGAKLVETTQDIVDELGGLLAFKQQECHVIETLSRKTAELSADAVRVFRLLDHTPVSLDVLAERCQLAIDAMSAALMDLEMEGVIIQQHGLYTRR
;
A
#
# COMPACT_ATOMS: atom_id res chain seq x y z
N MET A 1 -16.55 -2.46 -8.32
CA MET A 1 -17.31 -2.35 -7.07
C MET A 1 -17.25 -3.74 -6.46
N ASP A 2 -16.32 -3.98 -5.53
CA ASP A 2 -16.32 -5.24 -4.81
C ASP A 2 -17.59 -5.26 -3.96
N ASP A 3 -18.33 -6.35 -4.08
CA ASP A 3 -19.56 -6.56 -3.36
C ASP A 3 -19.28 -6.42 -1.86
N HIS A 4 -20.05 -5.63 -1.13
CA HIS A 4 -19.94 -5.46 0.32
C HIS A 4 -19.75 -6.81 1.05
N THR A 5 -20.33 -7.86 0.50
CA THR A 5 -20.29 -9.23 1.03
C THR A 5 -18.87 -9.80 1.06
N THR A 6 -17.98 -9.43 0.12
CA THR A 6 -16.60 -9.93 0.05
C THR A 6 -15.67 -9.27 1.06
N LEU A 7 -16.00 -8.05 1.51
CA LEU A 7 -15.17 -7.28 2.45
C LEU A 7 -15.44 -7.61 3.93
N ILE A 8 -16.66 -8.03 4.26
CA ILE A 8 -17.07 -8.31 5.66
C ILE A 8 -16.15 -9.34 6.34
N PRO A 9 -15.70 -10.44 5.70
CA PRO A 9 -14.76 -11.38 6.33
C PRO A 9 -13.40 -10.73 6.69
N TRP A 10 -12.88 -9.84 5.84
CA TRP A 10 -11.62 -9.14 6.10
C TRP A 10 -11.73 -8.16 7.27
N LEU A 11 -12.85 -7.46 7.35
CA LEU A 11 -13.17 -6.57 8.46
C LEU A 11 -13.34 -7.35 9.77
N ALA A 12 -14.04 -8.49 9.73
CA ALA A 12 -14.20 -9.37 10.87
C ALA A 12 -12.86 -9.93 11.37
N LEU A 13 -12.00 -10.39 10.45
CA LEU A 13 -10.65 -10.87 10.79
C LEU A 13 -9.82 -9.79 11.49
N ASN A 14 -9.93 -8.54 11.02
CA ASN A 14 -9.22 -7.40 11.61
C ASN A 14 -9.72 -7.01 13.02
N ARG A 15 -10.92 -7.47 13.40
CA ARG A 15 -11.54 -7.20 14.71
C ARG A 15 -11.27 -8.31 15.75
N ILE A 16 -10.64 -9.42 15.37
CA ILE A 16 -10.31 -10.48 16.34
C ILE A 16 -9.25 -9.95 17.32
N PRO A 17 -9.54 -9.97 18.63
CA PRO A 17 -8.61 -9.50 19.64
C PRO A 17 -7.28 -10.26 19.61
N ASP A 18 -6.18 -9.56 19.83
CA ASP A 18 -4.81 -10.11 19.88
C ASP A 18 -4.37 -10.88 18.63
N LEU A 19 -5.10 -10.77 17.53
CA LEU A 19 -4.72 -11.31 16.23
C LEU A 19 -4.10 -10.18 15.38
N GLY A 20 -2.79 -9.96 15.54
CA GLY A 20 -2.05 -8.93 14.81
C GLY A 20 -1.79 -9.31 13.34
N PRO A 21 -1.31 -8.36 12.50
CA PRO A 21 -1.13 -8.56 11.06
C PRO A 21 -0.30 -9.79 10.69
N VAL A 22 0.79 -10.06 11.41
CA VAL A 22 1.64 -11.24 11.18
C VAL A 22 0.85 -12.53 11.40
N SER A 23 0.06 -12.60 12.49
CA SER A 23 -0.76 -13.78 12.80
C SER A 23 -1.92 -13.93 11.81
N GLN A 24 -2.54 -12.82 11.38
CA GLN A 24 -3.59 -12.83 10.35
C GLN A 24 -3.05 -13.39 9.03
N ARG A 25 -1.89 -12.90 8.57
CA ARG A 25 -1.26 -13.40 7.35
C ARG A 25 -0.87 -14.86 7.44
N SER A 26 -0.21 -15.26 8.54
CA SER A 26 0.13 -16.68 8.77
C SER A 26 -1.10 -17.59 8.76
N LEU A 27 -2.24 -17.11 9.31
CA LEU A 27 -3.49 -17.84 9.28
C LEU A 27 -4.02 -17.99 7.84
N LEU A 28 -4.06 -16.90 7.07
CA LEU A 28 -4.48 -16.92 5.66
C LEU A 28 -3.59 -17.82 4.81
N GLU A 29 -2.27 -17.74 4.96
CA GLU A 29 -1.30 -18.57 4.25
C GLU A 29 -1.49 -20.06 4.55
N LYS A 30 -1.65 -20.41 5.83
CA LYS A 30 -1.88 -21.81 6.25
C LYS A 30 -3.22 -22.38 5.74
N CYS A 31 -4.23 -21.53 5.60
CA CYS A 31 -5.54 -21.93 5.08
C CYS A 31 -5.59 -21.91 3.54
N GLY A 32 -4.68 -21.22 2.86
CA GLY A 32 -4.74 -21.02 1.41
C GLY A 32 -5.66 -19.88 0.98
N GLY A 33 -5.83 -18.86 1.83
CA GLY A 33 -6.60 -17.64 1.55
C GLY A 33 -7.91 -17.51 2.30
N MET A 34 -8.57 -16.35 2.13
CA MET A 34 -9.80 -16.02 2.88
C MET A 34 -10.96 -16.99 2.59
N GLN A 35 -11.12 -17.39 1.33
CA GLN A 35 -12.22 -18.31 0.96
C GLN A 35 -12.12 -19.67 1.67
N HIS A 36 -10.89 -20.17 1.85
CA HIS A 36 -10.67 -21.42 2.59
C HIS A 36 -10.82 -21.21 4.10
N LEU A 37 -10.39 -20.06 4.61
CA LEU A 37 -10.55 -19.70 6.02
C LEU A 37 -12.04 -19.59 6.42
N LEU A 38 -12.92 -19.16 5.53
CA LEU A 38 -14.37 -19.12 5.75
C LEU A 38 -14.98 -20.52 5.87
N ASN A 39 -14.39 -21.52 5.21
CA ASN A 39 -14.87 -22.89 5.17
C ASN A 39 -14.03 -23.86 6.03
N ILE A 40 -13.17 -23.32 6.91
CA ILE A 40 -12.25 -24.14 7.71
C ILE A 40 -13.00 -24.98 8.76
N SER A 41 -12.55 -26.22 8.97
CA SER A 41 -13.10 -27.04 10.06
C SER A 41 -12.64 -26.51 11.43
N ALA A 42 -13.49 -26.67 12.44
CA ALA A 42 -13.18 -26.26 13.81
C ALA A 42 -11.90 -26.94 14.34
N GLU A 43 -11.70 -28.22 14.01
CA GLU A 43 -10.52 -29.00 14.41
C GLU A 43 -9.23 -28.37 13.87
N LEU A 44 -9.18 -28.05 12.58
CA LEU A 44 -8.02 -27.46 11.95
C LEU A 44 -7.76 -26.03 12.48
N LEU A 45 -8.81 -25.22 12.62
CA LEU A 45 -8.66 -23.86 13.13
C LEU A 45 -8.09 -23.83 14.56
N HIS A 46 -8.51 -24.74 15.42
CA HIS A 46 -7.97 -24.86 16.77
C HIS A 46 -6.49 -25.27 16.83
N THR A 47 -5.96 -25.89 15.79
CA THR A 47 -4.52 -26.23 15.72
C THR A 47 -3.63 -25.07 15.31
N ILE A 48 -4.20 -24.07 14.61
CA ILE A 48 -3.44 -22.95 13.99
C ILE A 48 -3.71 -21.59 14.60
N SER A 49 -4.68 -21.50 15.52
CA SER A 49 -5.04 -20.25 16.23
C SER A 49 -5.34 -20.49 17.71
N LYS A 50 -5.35 -19.42 18.50
CA LYS A 50 -5.76 -19.51 19.91
C LYS A 50 -7.25 -19.87 19.99
N ARG A 51 -7.62 -20.67 21.02
CA ARG A 51 -8.99 -21.18 21.20
C ARG A 51 -10.06 -20.08 21.19
N GLU A 52 -9.80 -18.96 21.85
CA GLU A 52 -10.74 -17.83 21.90
C GLU A 52 -10.93 -17.17 20.52
N GLN A 53 -9.83 -17.00 19.77
CA GLN A 53 -9.85 -16.44 18.41
C GLN A 53 -10.60 -17.39 17.45
N ALA A 54 -10.35 -18.71 17.56
CA ALA A 54 -11.05 -19.72 16.78
C ALA A 54 -12.55 -19.70 17.05
N ALA A 55 -12.97 -19.62 18.33
CA ALA A 55 -14.37 -19.57 18.69
C ALA A 55 -15.10 -18.36 18.10
N LEU A 56 -14.49 -17.17 18.16
CA LEU A 56 -15.05 -15.95 17.56
C LEU A 56 -15.18 -16.06 16.03
N TRP A 57 -14.17 -16.64 15.36
CA TRP A 57 -14.20 -16.82 13.92
C TRP A 57 -15.25 -17.84 13.47
N LEU A 58 -15.37 -18.98 14.17
CA LEU A 58 -16.38 -19.99 13.88
C LEU A 58 -17.82 -19.45 14.09
N GLU A 59 -18.03 -18.66 15.15
CA GLU A 59 -19.29 -17.97 15.36
C GLU A 59 -19.64 -17.03 14.20
N PHE A 60 -18.63 -16.32 13.67
CA PHE A 60 -18.79 -15.48 12.48
C PHE A 60 -19.16 -16.31 11.24
N CYS A 61 -18.49 -17.46 11.01
CA CYS A 61 -18.71 -18.34 9.86
C CYS A 61 -20.06 -19.05 9.90
N ASP A 62 -20.58 -19.39 11.09
CA ASP A 62 -21.89 -20.06 11.27
C ASP A 62 -23.08 -19.22 10.74
N GLY A 63 -22.83 -18.02 10.21
CA GLY A 63 -23.84 -17.17 9.60
C GLY A 63 -24.83 -16.56 10.59
N ARG A 64 -24.56 -16.66 11.90
CA ARG A 64 -25.43 -16.06 12.92
C ARG A 64 -25.40 -14.55 12.76
N THR A 65 -26.52 -13.96 12.42
CA THR A 65 -26.70 -12.50 12.25
C THR A 65 -26.36 -11.72 13.53
N ASN A 66 -26.34 -12.37 14.68
CA ASN A 66 -26.02 -11.79 15.97
C ASN A 66 -24.55 -11.92 16.38
N SER A 67 -23.66 -12.46 15.53
CA SER A 67 -22.24 -12.49 15.81
C SER A 67 -21.70 -11.07 16.03
N LEU A 68 -21.00 -10.86 17.14
CA LEU A 68 -20.42 -9.57 17.50
C LEU A 68 -19.41 -9.10 16.44
N LEU A 69 -18.60 -10.02 15.90
CA LEU A 69 -17.64 -9.71 14.83
C LEU A 69 -18.36 -9.24 13.56
N ARG A 70 -19.47 -9.86 13.17
CA ARG A 70 -20.25 -9.45 12.00
C ARG A 70 -20.81 -8.05 12.17
N GLN A 71 -21.44 -7.77 13.30
CA GLN A 71 -21.99 -6.45 13.59
C GLN A 71 -20.92 -5.36 13.64
N GLN A 72 -19.72 -5.69 14.14
CA GLN A 72 -18.59 -4.75 14.15
C GLN A 72 -18.06 -4.54 12.73
N ALA A 73 -17.91 -5.58 11.94
CA ALA A 73 -17.45 -5.51 10.56
C ALA A 73 -18.39 -4.69 9.66
N GLU A 74 -19.70 -4.90 9.80
CA GLU A 74 -20.72 -4.13 9.07
C GLU A 74 -20.68 -2.64 9.45
N ARG A 75 -20.58 -2.32 10.75
CA ARG A 75 -20.42 -0.92 11.21
C ARG A 75 -19.13 -0.28 10.70
N ASP A 76 -18.03 -1.04 10.65
CA ASP A 76 -16.77 -0.53 10.12
C ASP A 76 -16.87 -0.25 8.62
N ALA A 77 -17.53 -1.14 7.86
CA ALA A 77 -17.79 -0.92 6.45
C ALA A 77 -18.60 0.36 6.22
N ASP A 78 -19.73 0.51 6.92
CA ASP A 78 -20.60 1.68 6.82
C ASP A 78 -19.87 2.97 7.19
N THR A 79 -19.08 2.95 8.28
CA THR A 79 -18.33 4.14 8.73
C THR A 79 -17.23 4.51 7.75
N ALA A 80 -16.49 3.52 7.23
CA ALA A 80 -15.46 3.75 6.23
C ALA A 80 -16.03 4.34 4.93
N LEU A 81 -17.15 3.79 4.45
CA LEU A 81 -17.82 4.29 3.25
C LEU A 81 -18.39 5.69 3.46
N ALA A 82 -19.02 5.97 4.61
CA ALA A 82 -19.49 7.30 4.96
C ALA A 82 -18.35 8.33 5.02
N ALA A 83 -17.14 7.90 5.38
CA ALA A 83 -15.93 8.73 5.33
C ALA A 83 -15.34 8.88 3.91
N GLY A 84 -15.93 8.25 2.90
CA GLY A 84 -15.43 8.24 1.52
C GLY A 84 -14.18 7.37 1.34
N ALA A 85 -14.03 6.34 2.17
CA ALA A 85 -12.93 5.40 2.06
C ALA A 85 -13.34 4.17 1.24
N ILE A 86 -12.39 3.63 0.52
CA ILE A 86 -12.44 2.27 -0.04
C ILE A 86 -11.59 1.34 0.85
N MET A 87 -11.92 0.07 0.83
CA MET A 87 -11.21 -0.95 1.59
C MET A 87 -10.46 -1.87 0.62
N VAL A 88 -9.16 -2.04 0.85
CA VAL A 88 -8.25 -2.84 0.01
C VAL A 88 -7.69 -3.98 0.85
N HIS A 89 -8.04 -5.21 0.53
CA HIS A 89 -7.57 -6.39 1.28
C HIS A 89 -6.35 -7.05 0.62
N ALA A 90 -5.66 -7.92 1.36
CA ALA A 90 -4.38 -8.49 0.95
C ALA A 90 -4.44 -9.35 -0.34
N GLU A 91 -5.62 -9.83 -0.73
CA GLU A 91 -5.85 -10.59 -1.98
C GLU A 91 -6.42 -9.70 -3.11
N ASP A 92 -6.60 -8.39 -2.87
CA ASP A 92 -7.06 -7.45 -3.87
C ASP A 92 -5.91 -7.09 -4.83
N LYS A 93 -6.21 -6.98 -6.12
CA LYS A 93 -5.27 -6.50 -7.14
C LYS A 93 -4.74 -5.09 -6.86
N ASN A 94 -5.51 -4.27 -6.12
CA ASN A 94 -5.14 -2.92 -5.71
C ASN A 94 -4.27 -2.91 -4.44
N TYR A 95 -3.94 -4.08 -3.87
CA TYR A 95 -3.06 -4.12 -2.71
C TYR A 95 -1.61 -3.82 -3.12
N PRO A 96 -0.91 -2.87 -2.44
CA PRO A 96 0.41 -2.42 -2.86
C PRO A 96 1.44 -3.55 -2.82
N ALA A 97 2.04 -3.89 -3.97
CA ALA A 97 2.98 -5.01 -4.11
C ALA A 97 4.21 -4.89 -3.19
N LEU A 98 4.76 -3.66 -3.03
CA LEU A 98 5.89 -3.43 -2.12
C LEU A 98 5.51 -3.72 -0.66
N LEU A 99 4.33 -3.28 -0.23
CA LEU A 99 3.85 -3.53 1.12
C LEU A 99 3.56 -5.03 1.34
N ALA A 100 2.98 -5.71 0.33
CA ALA A 100 2.70 -7.14 0.39
C ALA A 100 3.93 -8.00 0.68
N GLN A 101 5.11 -7.58 0.24
CA GLN A 101 6.39 -8.26 0.48
C GLN A 101 6.88 -8.17 1.93
N THR A 102 6.32 -7.27 2.73
CA THR A 102 6.77 -7.08 4.12
C THR A 102 6.15 -8.15 5.03
N HIS A 103 6.94 -8.66 5.98
CA HIS A 103 6.49 -9.69 6.93
C HIS A 103 5.27 -9.28 7.75
N SER A 104 5.14 -8.00 8.05
CA SER A 104 4.06 -7.45 8.88
C SER A 104 3.05 -6.62 8.08
N ALA A 105 2.89 -6.88 6.77
CA ALA A 105 1.89 -6.19 5.96
C ALA A 105 0.47 -6.36 6.54
N PRO A 106 -0.33 -5.30 6.64
CA PRO A 106 -1.71 -5.41 7.10
C PRO A 106 -2.55 -6.23 6.10
N THR A 107 -3.52 -6.98 6.59
CA THR A 107 -4.42 -7.76 5.72
C THR A 107 -5.53 -6.90 5.11
N LEU A 108 -5.74 -5.71 5.65
CA LEU A 108 -6.74 -4.75 5.20
C LEU A 108 -6.21 -3.32 5.34
N LEU A 109 -6.43 -2.51 4.32
CA LEU A 109 -6.18 -1.07 4.30
C LEU A 109 -7.48 -0.32 4.05
N TYR A 110 -7.68 0.77 4.76
CA TYR A 110 -8.69 1.79 4.47
C TYR A 110 -8.01 2.93 3.72
N VAL A 111 -8.54 3.33 2.57
CA VAL A 111 -7.93 4.34 1.69
C VAL A 111 -8.95 5.42 1.33
N ARG A 112 -8.66 6.69 1.62
CA ARG A 112 -9.42 7.84 1.14
C ARG A 112 -8.61 8.56 0.07
N GLY A 113 -9.27 8.99 -0.99
CA GLY A 113 -8.62 9.64 -2.13
C GLY A 113 -8.27 8.65 -3.24
N ASN A 114 -7.14 8.84 -3.92
CA ASN A 114 -6.78 8.04 -5.07
C ASN A 114 -5.96 6.79 -4.69
N VAL A 115 -6.57 5.62 -4.85
CA VAL A 115 -5.93 4.32 -4.57
C VAL A 115 -4.74 4.05 -5.50
N ASP A 116 -4.75 4.56 -6.72
CA ASP A 116 -3.66 4.33 -7.68
C ASP A 116 -2.32 4.90 -7.19
N CYS A 117 -2.36 5.89 -6.27
CA CYS A 117 -1.16 6.41 -5.63
C CYS A 117 -0.36 5.35 -4.88
N LEU A 118 -1.01 4.25 -4.44
CA LEU A 118 -0.34 3.16 -3.70
C LEU A 118 0.58 2.33 -4.60
N HIS A 119 0.41 2.41 -5.92
CA HIS A 119 1.20 1.68 -6.91
C HIS A 119 2.37 2.50 -7.48
N LEU A 120 2.37 3.81 -7.27
CA LEU A 120 3.44 4.67 -7.74
C LEU A 120 4.76 4.34 -7.04
N PRO A 121 5.91 4.59 -7.68
CA PRO A 121 7.19 4.60 -6.99
C PRO A 121 7.17 5.65 -5.88
N GLN A 122 7.43 5.24 -4.64
CA GLN A 122 7.28 6.11 -3.47
C GLN A 122 8.59 6.24 -2.70
N LEU A 123 8.83 7.42 -2.13
CA LEU A 123 9.87 7.64 -1.13
C LEU A 123 9.25 8.12 0.17
N ALA A 124 9.59 7.46 1.29
CA ALA A 124 9.19 7.93 2.61
C ALA A 124 10.05 9.13 3.03
N LEU A 125 9.43 10.26 3.40
CA LEU A 125 10.09 11.37 4.06
C LEU A 125 9.58 11.48 5.49
N VAL A 126 10.49 11.36 6.45
CA VAL A 126 10.14 11.37 7.88
C VAL A 126 11.13 12.23 8.68
N GLY A 127 10.70 12.66 9.86
CA GLY A 127 11.59 13.41 10.72
C GLY A 127 10.95 13.92 12.00
N SER A 128 11.55 14.93 12.58
CA SER A 128 11.14 15.54 13.85
C SER A 128 9.76 16.21 13.73
N ARG A 129 8.93 16.01 14.75
CA ARG A 129 7.68 16.78 14.92
C ARG A 129 7.94 18.24 15.30
N ASN A 130 9.05 18.48 15.98
CA ASN A 130 9.54 19.80 16.36
C ASN A 130 10.79 20.11 15.56
N ALA A 131 10.63 20.21 14.24
CA ALA A 131 11.72 20.48 13.30
C ALA A 131 12.18 21.95 13.39
N SER A 132 13.44 22.17 13.03
CA SER A 132 13.95 23.53 12.81
C SER A 132 13.34 24.19 11.58
N ALA A 133 13.46 25.51 11.43
CA ALA A 133 13.00 26.19 10.22
C ALA A 133 13.72 25.64 8.99
N SER A 134 15.04 25.45 9.07
CA SER A 134 15.84 24.85 7.98
C SER A 134 15.41 23.41 7.68
N GLY A 135 15.08 22.59 8.70
CA GLY A 135 14.58 21.24 8.49
C GLY A 135 13.24 21.20 7.75
N LEU A 136 12.34 22.16 8.05
CA LEU A 136 11.07 22.30 7.32
C LEU A 136 11.29 22.72 5.86
N GLU A 137 12.18 23.66 5.61
CA GLU A 137 12.57 24.11 4.26
C GLU A 137 13.17 22.95 3.46
N LEU A 138 14.17 22.25 4.01
CA LEU A 138 14.77 21.08 3.38
C LEU A 138 13.76 19.98 3.09
N ALA A 139 12.84 19.69 4.02
CA ALA A 139 11.78 18.68 3.77
C ALA A 139 10.90 19.09 2.58
N GLN A 140 10.59 20.36 2.45
CA GLN A 140 9.79 20.89 1.34
C GLN A 140 10.57 20.85 0.02
N GLU A 141 11.83 21.32 0.00
CA GLU A 141 12.71 21.32 -1.17
C GLU A 141 12.98 19.92 -1.71
N PHE A 142 13.35 18.97 -0.84
CA PHE A 142 13.54 17.57 -1.22
C PHE A 142 12.26 16.96 -1.76
N SER A 143 11.11 17.25 -1.14
CA SER A 143 9.82 16.70 -1.60
C SER A 143 9.43 17.26 -2.97
N ILE A 144 9.67 18.55 -3.23
CA ILE A 144 9.45 19.18 -4.54
C ILE A 144 10.32 18.50 -5.60
N ALA A 145 11.62 18.42 -5.36
CA ALA A 145 12.56 17.87 -6.33
C ALA A 145 12.28 16.38 -6.62
N LEU A 146 12.03 15.56 -5.58
CA LEU A 146 11.72 14.12 -5.74
C LEU A 146 10.38 13.91 -6.46
N ALA A 147 9.39 14.75 -6.19
CA ALA A 147 8.12 14.70 -6.91
C ALA A 147 8.29 15.06 -8.40
N MET A 148 9.17 16.01 -8.73
CA MET A 148 9.53 16.31 -10.12
C MET A 148 10.27 15.17 -10.82
N HIS A 149 10.94 14.29 -10.08
CA HIS A 149 11.51 13.04 -10.59
C HIS A 149 10.47 11.89 -10.69
N GLY A 150 9.19 12.17 -10.45
CA GLY A 150 8.10 11.19 -10.58
C GLY A 150 7.89 10.29 -9.36
N LEU A 151 8.53 10.59 -8.22
CA LEU A 151 8.31 9.87 -6.97
C LEU A 151 7.11 10.44 -6.22
N ALA A 152 6.22 9.58 -5.76
CA ALA A 152 5.23 9.96 -4.77
C ALA A 152 5.89 10.07 -3.38
N ILE A 153 5.46 11.03 -2.58
CA ILE A 153 6.00 11.25 -1.24
C ILE A 153 5.09 10.62 -0.20
N THR A 154 5.62 9.67 0.55
CA THR A 154 4.90 8.99 1.62
C THR A 154 5.36 9.48 2.98
N SER A 155 4.43 9.83 3.85
CA SER A 155 4.74 10.27 5.21
C SER A 155 3.58 10.01 6.19
N GLY A 156 3.74 10.46 7.44
CA GLY A 156 2.84 10.09 8.54
C GLY A 156 1.82 11.16 8.94
N LEU A 157 1.66 12.22 8.19
CA LEU A 157 0.78 13.35 8.50
C LEU A 157 1.04 14.01 9.88
N ALA A 158 2.20 13.75 10.52
CA ALA A 158 2.58 14.37 11.77
C ALA A 158 2.95 15.85 11.58
N LEU A 159 3.00 16.61 12.68
CA LEU A 159 3.56 17.97 12.65
C LEU A 159 5.04 17.92 12.24
N GLY A 160 5.59 19.04 11.79
CA GLY A 160 7.00 19.17 11.42
C GLY A 160 7.28 18.61 10.03
N ILE A 161 8.28 17.75 9.94
CA ILE A 161 8.82 17.24 8.66
C ILE A 161 7.74 16.59 7.79
N ASP A 162 6.89 15.73 8.37
CA ASP A 162 5.84 15.03 7.61
C ASP A 162 4.91 16.03 6.89
N GLY A 163 4.43 17.04 7.62
CA GLY A 163 3.55 18.06 7.07
C GLY A 163 4.25 18.92 5.98
N ALA A 164 5.54 19.23 6.13
CA ALA A 164 6.32 19.94 5.14
C ALA A 164 6.52 19.10 3.88
N ALA A 165 6.80 17.80 4.05
CA ALA A 165 6.95 16.84 2.95
C ALA A 165 5.70 16.75 2.09
N HIS A 166 4.51 16.58 2.70
CA HIS A 166 3.24 16.55 1.96
C HIS A 166 3.00 17.85 1.17
N ARG A 167 3.25 19.01 1.80
CA ARG A 167 3.09 20.32 1.12
C ARG A 167 4.04 20.48 -0.05
N GLY A 168 5.31 20.07 0.10
CA GLY A 168 6.29 20.13 -0.98
C GLY A 168 5.87 19.27 -2.18
N ALA A 169 5.45 18.03 -1.95
CA ALA A 169 4.97 17.15 -3.02
C ALA A 169 3.79 17.76 -3.79
N MET A 170 2.79 18.29 -3.10
CA MET A 170 1.63 18.95 -3.72
C MET A 170 2.01 20.23 -4.46
N GLN A 171 2.96 21.01 -3.93
CA GLN A 171 3.44 22.23 -4.58
C GLN A 171 4.09 21.96 -5.95
N ALA A 172 4.74 20.81 -6.09
CA ALA A 172 5.28 20.34 -7.37
C ALA A 172 4.23 19.71 -8.30
N GLY A 173 2.95 19.66 -7.90
CA GLY A 173 1.91 18.92 -8.62
C GLY A 173 2.07 17.39 -8.51
N GLY A 174 3.00 16.91 -7.67
CA GLY A 174 3.25 15.50 -7.43
C GLY A 174 2.21 14.85 -6.50
N LYS A 175 2.27 13.53 -6.39
CA LYS A 175 1.37 12.75 -5.54
C LYS A 175 1.97 12.55 -4.16
N THR A 176 1.09 12.46 -3.16
CA THR A 176 1.53 12.15 -1.79
C THR A 176 0.56 11.23 -1.09
N VAL A 177 1.11 10.32 -0.28
CA VAL A 177 0.37 9.32 0.49
C VAL A 177 0.62 9.58 1.98
N ALA A 178 -0.45 9.89 2.69
CA ALA A 178 -0.38 10.07 4.14
C ALA A 178 -0.87 8.79 4.84
N VAL A 179 0.02 8.11 5.54
CA VAL A 179 -0.36 6.97 6.38
C VAL A 179 -0.69 7.49 7.77
N ILE A 180 -1.87 7.20 8.30
CA ILE A 180 -2.33 7.72 9.60
C ILE A 180 -2.36 6.63 10.69
N ALA A 181 -2.37 7.04 11.96
CA ALA A 181 -2.34 6.14 13.12
C ALA A 181 -3.69 6.11 13.87
N THR A 182 -4.76 6.55 13.21
CA THR A 182 -6.14 6.60 13.67
C THR A 182 -7.04 5.86 12.69
N GLY A 183 -8.32 5.70 13.01
CA GLY A 183 -9.32 5.31 12.04
C GLY A 183 -9.35 6.27 10.85
N ILE A 184 -9.78 5.78 9.70
CA ILE A 184 -9.77 6.55 8.44
C ILE A 184 -10.70 7.76 8.45
N ASP A 185 -11.69 7.75 9.32
CA ASP A 185 -12.68 8.80 9.58
C ASP A 185 -12.14 9.93 10.46
N GLU A 186 -10.98 9.74 11.14
CA GLU A 186 -10.40 10.73 12.03
C GLU A 186 -9.05 11.25 11.53
N THR A 187 -8.88 12.57 11.53
CA THR A 187 -7.60 13.21 11.19
C THR A 187 -6.84 13.63 12.46
N TYR A 188 -5.64 13.08 12.65
CA TYR A 188 -4.74 13.46 13.70
C TYR A 188 -3.35 13.82 13.16
N PRO A 189 -2.75 14.95 13.58
CA PRO A 189 -3.29 15.98 14.50
C PRO A 189 -4.40 16.81 13.84
N ARG A 190 -5.35 17.30 14.63
CA ARG A 190 -6.50 18.11 14.13
C ARG A 190 -6.04 19.34 13.34
N ARG A 191 -4.85 19.90 13.64
CA ARG A 191 -4.26 21.02 12.89
C ARG A 191 -3.97 20.68 11.44
N HIS A 192 -3.81 19.40 11.10
CA HIS A 192 -3.57 18.92 9.74
C HIS A 192 -4.86 18.48 9.00
N LYS A 193 -6.06 18.82 9.55
CA LYS A 193 -7.33 18.52 8.87
C LYS A 193 -7.36 19.11 7.45
N LYS A 194 -7.01 20.40 7.32
CA LYS A 194 -6.92 21.06 6.01
C LYS A 194 -5.89 20.36 5.11
N LEU A 195 -4.70 20.03 5.64
CA LEU A 195 -3.67 19.32 4.88
C LEU A 195 -4.17 17.96 4.38
N SER A 196 -4.90 17.22 5.22
CA SER A 196 -5.51 15.95 4.82
C SER A 196 -6.51 16.14 3.67
N ASP A 197 -7.36 17.18 3.75
CA ASP A 197 -8.32 17.48 2.71
C ASP A 197 -7.63 17.96 1.42
N ASP A 198 -6.58 18.77 1.52
CA ASP A 198 -5.76 19.23 0.40
C ASP A 198 -5.05 18.04 -0.30
N ILE A 199 -4.55 17.04 0.44
CA ILE A 199 -3.96 15.81 -0.13
C ILE A 199 -4.97 15.11 -1.03
N ILE A 200 -6.20 14.92 -0.57
CA ILE A 200 -7.26 14.25 -1.34
C ILE A 200 -7.63 15.10 -2.57
N ALA A 201 -7.79 16.42 -2.39
CA ALA A 201 -8.12 17.35 -3.48
C ALA A 201 -7.04 17.37 -4.59
N ASN A 202 -5.76 17.13 -4.23
CA ASN A 202 -4.65 17.01 -5.18
C ASN A 202 -4.44 15.56 -5.68
N HIS A 203 -5.47 14.71 -5.59
CA HIS A 203 -5.43 13.32 -6.04
C HIS A 203 -4.36 12.47 -5.36
N GLY A 204 -4.03 12.77 -4.10
CA GLY A 204 -3.24 11.93 -3.21
C GLY A 204 -4.12 10.93 -2.45
N ALA A 205 -3.55 10.24 -1.48
CA ALA A 205 -4.25 9.26 -0.67
C ALA A 205 -3.97 9.41 0.83
N ILE A 206 -4.98 9.10 1.64
CA ILE A 206 -4.85 8.89 3.09
C ILE A 206 -5.08 7.40 3.35
N VAL A 207 -4.18 6.78 4.09
CA VAL A 207 -4.18 5.32 4.33
C VAL A 207 -4.18 5.02 5.82
N SER A 208 -5.01 4.08 6.24
CA SER A 208 -5.02 3.55 7.61
C SER A 208 -5.16 2.01 7.62
N GLU A 209 -4.52 1.35 8.58
CA GLU A 209 -4.78 -0.06 8.91
C GLU A 209 -5.77 -0.21 10.08
N PHE A 210 -6.05 0.90 10.77
CA PHE A 210 -6.87 0.88 11.97
C PHE A 210 -8.34 0.98 11.61
N ALA A 211 -9.15 0.19 12.29
CA ALA A 211 -10.59 0.23 12.12
C ALA A 211 -11.15 1.66 12.34
N PRO A 212 -12.22 2.04 11.64
CA PRO A 212 -12.87 3.33 11.85
C PRO A 212 -13.15 3.61 13.33
N GLN A 213 -13.17 4.88 13.70
CA GLN A 213 -13.30 5.38 15.08
C GLN A 213 -12.15 4.98 16.03
N SER A 214 -11.06 4.42 15.52
CA SER A 214 -9.86 4.15 16.34
C SER A 214 -9.20 5.46 16.73
N PRO A 215 -9.08 5.77 18.05
CA PRO A 215 -8.48 7.01 18.51
C PRO A 215 -6.95 7.02 18.34
N PRO A 216 -6.31 8.21 18.41
CA PRO A 216 -4.86 8.33 18.35
C PRO A 216 -4.23 7.83 19.66
N THR A 217 -3.83 6.57 19.70
CA THR A 217 -3.11 5.96 20.83
C THR A 217 -1.62 5.96 20.59
N ALA A 218 -0.82 6.12 21.66
CA ALA A 218 0.64 6.16 21.54
C ALA A 218 1.23 4.91 20.86
N GLN A 219 0.60 3.76 21.04
CA GLN A 219 1.02 2.47 20.46
C GLN A 219 0.79 2.39 18.94
N ASN A 220 -0.18 3.11 18.40
CA ASN A 220 -0.51 3.07 16.97
C ASN A 220 0.55 3.77 16.11
N PHE A 221 1.22 4.80 16.62
CA PHE A 221 2.21 5.55 15.83
C PHE A 221 3.41 4.68 15.41
N PRO A 222 4.08 3.94 16.30
CA PRO A 222 5.13 3.01 15.89
C PRO A 222 4.61 1.91 14.96
N ARG A 223 3.45 1.34 15.22
CA ARG A 223 2.84 0.30 14.38
C ARG A 223 2.59 0.78 12.95
N ARG A 224 2.03 1.98 12.78
CA ARG A 224 1.79 2.59 11.49
C ARG A 224 3.07 2.81 10.68
N ASN A 225 4.20 3.16 11.34
CA ASN A 225 5.44 3.53 10.66
C ASN A 225 5.98 2.42 9.72
N ARG A 226 5.72 1.15 10.02
CA ARG A 226 6.08 0.01 9.14
C ARG A 226 5.36 0.05 7.78
N ILE A 227 4.19 0.71 7.72
CA ILE A 227 3.44 0.87 6.47
C ILE A 227 4.05 2.02 5.64
N ILE A 228 4.51 3.09 6.29
CA ILE A 228 5.22 4.19 5.62
C ILE A 228 6.45 3.64 4.87
N SER A 229 7.31 2.91 5.57
CA SER A 229 8.48 2.28 4.95
C SER A 229 8.11 1.18 3.96
N GLY A 230 7.09 0.37 4.27
CA GLY A 230 6.64 -0.75 3.44
C GLY A 230 6.04 -0.35 2.08
N LEU A 231 5.45 0.84 1.98
CA LEU A 231 4.96 1.40 0.72
C LEU A 231 6.09 1.99 -0.13
N SER A 232 7.27 2.24 0.44
CA SER A 232 8.31 3.08 -0.16
C SER A 232 9.53 2.26 -0.60
N LEU A 233 10.21 2.74 -1.65
CA LEU A 233 11.48 2.18 -2.13
C LEU A 233 12.62 2.45 -1.14
N GLY A 234 12.53 3.56 -0.40
CA GLY A 234 13.48 3.96 0.61
C GLY A 234 12.88 4.96 1.60
N THR A 235 13.61 5.29 2.65
CA THR A 235 13.20 6.24 3.68
C THR A 235 14.28 7.30 3.90
N LEU A 236 13.93 8.57 3.66
CA LEU A 236 14.77 9.72 3.95
C LEU A 236 14.40 10.31 5.32
N VAL A 237 15.41 10.44 6.18
CA VAL A 237 15.30 11.12 7.48
C VAL A 237 15.94 12.51 7.40
N ILE A 238 15.11 13.56 7.49
CA ILE A 238 15.56 14.96 7.35
C ILE A 238 16.19 15.46 8.66
N GLU A 239 15.46 15.36 9.76
CA GLU A 239 15.92 15.70 11.10
C GLU A 239 15.43 14.66 12.10
N ALA A 240 16.30 14.22 12.98
CA ALA A 240 15.95 13.33 14.07
C ALA A 240 16.86 13.53 15.28
N SER A 241 16.28 13.68 16.46
CA SER A 241 17.00 13.45 17.71
C SER A 241 17.19 11.94 17.93
N VAL A 242 18.07 11.54 18.83
CA VAL A 242 18.32 10.11 19.14
C VAL A 242 17.06 9.36 19.61
N GLN A 243 16.09 10.06 20.17
CA GLN A 243 14.82 9.50 20.65
C GLN A 243 13.65 9.72 19.69
N SER A 244 13.92 10.18 18.47
CA SER A 244 12.86 10.47 17.49
C SER A 244 12.13 9.20 17.06
N GLY A 245 10.80 9.27 16.98
CA GLY A 245 9.97 8.20 16.42
C GLY A 245 10.24 7.93 14.94
N SER A 246 10.84 8.88 14.20
CA SER A 246 11.27 8.70 12.80
C SER A 246 12.38 7.65 12.65
N LEU A 247 13.21 7.45 13.67
CA LEU A 247 14.22 6.38 13.68
C LEU A 247 13.57 4.99 13.70
N ILE A 248 12.35 4.86 14.20
CA ILE A 248 11.59 3.61 14.14
C ILE A 248 11.21 3.30 12.68
N THR A 249 10.83 4.33 11.90
CA THR A 249 10.54 4.16 10.47
C THR A 249 11.78 3.74 9.70
N ALA A 250 12.93 4.36 9.97
CA ALA A 250 14.22 3.98 9.37
C ALA A 250 14.62 2.54 9.72
N ARG A 251 14.38 2.10 10.96
CA ARG A 251 14.61 0.72 11.37
C ARG A 251 13.71 -0.24 10.59
N TYR A 252 12.40 0.05 10.48
CA TYR A 252 11.50 -0.77 9.67
C TYR A 252 11.92 -0.82 8.21
N ALA A 253 12.37 0.30 7.61
CA ALA A 253 12.89 0.32 6.26
C ALA A 253 14.05 -0.69 6.09
N ASN A 254 15.02 -0.67 7.01
CA ASN A 254 16.14 -1.61 6.99
C ASN A 254 15.69 -3.07 7.18
N GLU A 255 14.79 -3.35 8.14
CA GLU A 255 14.22 -4.69 8.37
C GLU A 255 13.44 -5.21 7.15
N GLN A 256 12.90 -4.31 6.33
CA GLN A 256 12.15 -4.61 5.10
C GLN A 256 13.05 -4.65 3.84
N GLY A 257 14.38 -4.49 3.99
CA GLY A 257 15.32 -4.45 2.87
C GLY A 257 15.16 -3.22 1.97
N ARG A 258 14.75 -2.08 2.55
CA ARG A 258 14.61 -0.79 1.86
C ARG A 258 15.78 0.12 2.18
N GLU A 259 16.13 0.98 1.24
CA GLU A 259 17.20 1.96 1.45
C GLU A 259 16.86 2.96 2.55
N VAL A 260 17.87 3.33 3.32
CA VAL A 260 17.77 4.36 4.35
C VAL A 260 18.73 5.50 4.02
N PHE A 261 18.17 6.69 3.92
CA PHE A 261 18.88 7.93 3.63
C PHE A 261 18.79 8.86 4.83
N ALA A 262 19.84 9.61 5.10
CA ALA A 262 19.85 10.60 6.18
C ALA A 262 20.58 11.87 5.77
N LEU A 263 19.97 13.03 6.05
CA LEU A 263 20.61 14.31 5.86
C LEU A 263 21.64 14.54 6.97
N PRO A 264 22.88 14.92 6.63
CA PRO A 264 23.86 15.35 7.60
C PRO A 264 23.50 16.73 8.16
N GLY A 265 24.15 17.12 9.23
CA GLY A 265 24.01 18.46 9.78
C GLY A 265 25.09 18.77 10.79
N SER A 266 24.99 19.91 11.47
CA SER A 266 25.99 20.29 12.45
C SER A 266 26.09 19.26 13.59
N VAL A 267 27.30 18.83 13.93
CA VAL A 267 27.60 17.94 15.05
C VAL A 267 27.14 18.50 16.42
N ARG A 268 26.95 19.81 16.48
CA ARG A 268 26.44 20.51 17.68
C ARG A 268 24.92 20.54 17.74
N SER A 269 24.24 20.29 16.62
CA SER A 269 22.78 20.30 16.55
C SER A 269 22.17 19.04 17.12
N VAL A 270 21.26 19.20 18.07
CA VAL A 270 20.49 18.07 18.64
C VAL A 270 19.53 17.46 17.60
N PHE A 271 19.12 18.22 16.60
CA PHE A 271 18.20 17.80 15.55
C PHE A 271 18.81 16.80 14.56
N HIS A 272 20.14 16.72 14.47
CA HIS A 272 20.84 15.85 13.51
C HIS A 272 21.53 14.63 14.16
N ARG A 273 21.50 14.53 15.49
CA ARG A 273 22.15 13.39 16.19
C ARG A 273 21.60 12.04 15.79
N GLY A 274 20.29 11.95 15.53
CA GLY A 274 19.65 10.74 15.01
C GLY A 274 20.09 10.42 13.59
N CYS A 275 20.16 11.42 12.69
CA CYS A 275 20.67 11.25 11.33
C CYS A 275 22.12 10.77 11.33
N HIS A 276 22.99 11.38 12.18
CA HIS A 276 24.36 10.92 12.35
C HIS A 276 24.47 9.49 12.88
N ALA A 277 23.55 9.07 13.75
CA ALA A 277 23.51 7.69 14.23
C ALA A 277 23.13 6.74 13.10
N LEU A 278 22.16 7.08 12.27
CA LEU A 278 21.77 6.29 11.10
C LEU A 278 22.90 6.16 10.09
N ILE A 279 23.62 7.27 9.77
CA ILE A 279 24.76 7.26 8.86
C ILE A 279 25.86 6.30 9.38
N ARG A 280 26.17 6.36 10.67
CA ARG A 280 27.13 5.43 11.28
C ARG A 280 26.67 3.97 11.27
N GLN A 281 25.38 3.71 11.16
CA GLN A 281 24.79 2.38 11.04
C GLN A 281 24.64 1.92 9.57
N GLY A 282 25.12 2.71 8.62
CA GLY A 282 25.12 2.36 7.21
C GLY A 282 24.05 3.04 6.37
N ALA A 283 23.24 3.94 6.95
CA ALA A 283 22.35 4.76 6.14
C ALA A 283 23.17 5.65 5.21
N LYS A 284 22.73 5.80 3.96
CA LYS A 284 23.41 6.63 2.97
C LYS A 284 23.28 8.10 3.36
N LEU A 285 24.43 8.78 3.45
CA LEU A 285 24.47 10.23 3.59
C LEU A 285 23.97 10.87 2.30
N VAL A 286 23.06 11.82 2.41
CA VAL A 286 22.45 12.54 1.29
C VAL A 286 22.65 14.03 1.48
N GLU A 287 23.22 14.70 0.46
CA GLU A 287 23.34 16.14 0.40
C GLU A 287 22.42 16.75 -0.66
N THR A 288 22.09 15.96 -1.70
CA THR A 288 21.22 16.35 -2.82
C THR A 288 20.18 15.26 -3.11
N THR A 289 19.11 15.65 -3.80
CA THR A 289 18.10 14.68 -4.27
C THR A 289 18.67 13.72 -5.31
N GLN A 290 19.73 14.13 -6.03
CA GLN A 290 20.40 13.27 -7.01
C GLN A 290 21.03 12.05 -6.34
N ASP A 291 21.59 12.17 -5.12
CA ASP A 291 22.15 11.03 -4.36
C ASP A 291 21.11 9.94 -4.12
N ILE A 292 19.84 10.33 -3.95
CA ILE A 292 18.72 9.38 -3.77
C ILE A 292 18.33 8.77 -5.11
N VAL A 293 18.21 9.60 -6.16
CA VAL A 293 17.82 9.15 -7.51
C VAL A 293 18.84 8.18 -8.06
N ASP A 294 20.13 8.44 -7.88
CA ASP A 294 21.23 7.58 -8.35
C ASP A 294 21.20 6.22 -7.63
N GLU A 295 20.93 6.19 -6.34
CA GLU A 295 20.82 4.95 -5.56
C GLU A 295 19.59 4.13 -5.95
N LEU A 296 18.46 4.80 -6.16
CA LEU A 296 17.20 4.15 -6.53
C LEU A 296 17.06 3.93 -8.05
N GLY A 297 18.00 4.42 -8.87
CA GLY A 297 17.86 4.51 -10.32
C GLY A 297 17.50 3.19 -11.01
N GLY A 298 18.11 2.08 -10.59
CA GLY A 298 17.76 0.74 -11.09
C GLY A 298 16.35 0.30 -10.72
N LEU A 299 15.91 0.57 -9.48
CA LEU A 299 14.58 0.25 -8.98
C LEU A 299 13.51 1.17 -9.59
N LEU A 300 13.84 2.45 -9.80
CA LEU A 300 12.95 3.42 -10.43
C LEU A 300 12.72 3.09 -11.90
N ALA A 301 13.77 2.75 -12.66
CA ALA A 301 13.65 2.35 -14.06
C ALA A 301 12.78 1.10 -14.22
N PHE A 302 12.95 0.11 -13.36
CA PHE A 302 12.14 -1.10 -13.35
C PHE A 302 10.67 -0.80 -13.03
N LYS A 303 10.40 -0.01 -12.01
CA LYS A 303 9.03 0.37 -11.60
C LYS A 303 8.34 1.28 -12.61
N GLN A 304 9.05 2.20 -13.22
CA GLN A 304 8.51 3.04 -14.30
C GLN A 304 8.14 2.20 -15.53
N GLN A 305 8.94 1.19 -15.84
CA GLN A 305 8.64 0.25 -16.91
C GLN A 305 7.39 -0.58 -16.61
N GLU A 306 7.22 -1.09 -15.37
CA GLU A 306 5.99 -1.76 -14.93
C GLU A 306 4.76 -0.83 -15.01
N CYS A 307 4.85 0.40 -14.48
CA CYS A 307 3.76 1.37 -14.53
C CYS A 307 3.40 1.76 -15.97
N HIS A 308 4.39 1.98 -16.83
CA HIS A 308 4.16 2.34 -18.22
C HIS A 308 3.52 1.19 -19.02
N VAL A 309 3.91 -0.05 -18.74
CA VAL A 309 3.28 -1.24 -19.31
C VAL A 309 1.83 -1.34 -18.84
N ILE A 310 1.54 -1.14 -17.55
CA ILE A 310 0.18 -1.19 -17.00
C ILE A 310 -0.70 -0.06 -17.57
N GLU A 311 -0.20 1.18 -17.66
CA GLU A 311 -0.93 2.30 -18.25
C GLU A 311 -1.17 2.09 -19.76
N THR A 312 -0.18 1.62 -20.49
CA THR A 312 -0.29 1.31 -21.91
C THR A 312 -1.29 0.18 -22.15
N LEU A 313 -1.25 -0.86 -21.31
CA LEU A 313 -2.23 -1.95 -21.34
C LEU A 313 -3.64 -1.47 -20.96
N SER A 314 -3.78 -0.61 -19.97
CA SER A 314 -5.09 -0.06 -19.56
C SER A 314 -5.69 0.85 -20.62
N ARG A 315 -4.89 1.65 -21.31
CA ARG A 315 -5.35 2.48 -22.45
C ARG A 315 -5.74 1.60 -23.64
N LYS A 316 -4.88 0.63 -23.98
CA LYS A 316 -5.15 -0.30 -25.09
C LYS A 316 -6.36 -1.20 -24.83
N THR A 317 -6.56 -1.65 -23.57
CA THR A 317 -7.75 -2.46 -23.21
C THR A 317 -9.05 -1.63 -23.20
N ALA A 318 -8.99 -0.32 -23.08
CA ALA A 318 -10.17 0.55 -23.20
C ALA A 318 -10.68 0.66 -24.66
N GLU A 319 -9.83 0.40 -25.64
CA GLU A 319 -10.16 0.41 -27.08
C GLU A 319 -10.50 -1.00 -27.62
N LEU A 320 -10.27 -2.06 -26.82
CA LEU A 320 -10.53 -3.44 -27.19
C LEU A 320 -12.01 -3.83 -27.03
N SER A 321 -12.44 -4.80 -27.83
CA SER A 321 -13.76 -5.42 -27.69
C SER A 321 -13.92 -6.10 -26.32
N ALA A 322 -15.15 -6.24 -25.83
CA ALA A 322 -15.44 -6.91 -24.55
C ALA A 322 -14.89 -8.35 -24.51
N ASP A 323 -14.90 -9.04 -25.65
CA ASP A 323 -14.38 -10.39 -25.79
C ASP A 323 -12.85 -10.41 -25.76
N ALA A 324 -12.17 -9.45 -26.39
CA ALA A 324 -10.71 -9.31 -26.31
C ALA A 324 -10.23 -9.03 -24.87
N VAL A 325 -10.93 -8.18 -24.12
CA VAL A 325 -10.65 -7.94 -22.70
C VAL A 325 -10.82 -9.22 -21.87
N ARG A 326 -11.87 -10.02 -22.16
CA ARG A 326 -12.13 -11.30 -21.48
C ARG A 326 -11.02 -12.32 -21.74
N VAL A 327 -10.61 -12.47 -22.98
CA VAL A 327 -9.50 -13.36 -23.41
C VAL A 327 -8.19 -12.91 -22.78
N PHE A 328 -7.89 -11.62 -22.81
CA PHE A 328 -6.67 -11.07 -22.23
C PHE A 328 -6.55 -11.31 -20.72
N ARG A 329 -7.67 -11.27 -19.98
CA ARG A 329 -7.67 -11.54 -18.53
C ARG A 329 -7.31 -12.98 -18.17
N LEU A 330 -7.59 -13.93 -19.06
CA LEU A 330 -7.33 -15.37 -18.87
C LEU A 330 -5.99 -15.84 -19.43
N LEU A 331 -5.34 -14.99 -20.26
CA LEU A 331 -3.97 -15.19 -20.71
C LEU A 331 -2.99 -14.72 -19.61
N ASP A 332 -1.97 -15.51 -19.36
CA ASP A 332 -0.81 -15.13 -18.57
C ASP A 332 0.49 -15.31 -19.39
N HIS A 333 1.65 -15.32 -18.75
CA HIS A 333 2.94 -15.52 -19.41
C HIS A 333 3.23 -17.01 -19.73
N THR A 334 2.29 -17.91 -19.45
CA THR A 334 2.39 -19.34 -19.83
C THR A 334 1.75 -19.53 -21.20
N PRO A 335 2.45 -20.13 -22.18
CA PRO A 335 1.89 -20.38 -23.52
C PRO A 335 0.67 -21.30 -23.44
N VAL A 336 -0.46 -20.88 -24.04
CA VAL A 336 -1.73 -21.61 -24.04
C VAL A 336 -2.25 -21.76 -25.48
N SER A 337 -2.83 -22.92 -25.82
CA SER A 337 -3.42 -23.16 -27.14
C SER A 337 -4.80 -22.50 -27.28
N LEU A 338 -5.19 -22.27 -28.53
CA LEU A 338 -6.50 -21.72 -28.88
C LEU A 338 -7.66 -22.53 -28.27
N ASP A 339 -7.56 -23.87 -28.30
CA ASP A 339 -8.62 -24.77 -27.83
C ASP A 339 -8.84 -24.61 -26.33
N VAL A 340 -7.76 -24.53 -25.55
CA VAL A 340 -7.80 -24.33 -24.09
C VAL A 340 -8.34 -22.93 -23.75
N LEU A 341 -8.01 -21.92 -24.53
CA LEU A 341 -8.55 -20.57 -24.36
C LEU A 341 -10.04 -20.52 -24.67
N ALA A 342 -10.48 -21.17 -25.75
CA ALA A 342 -11.89 -21.23 -26.14
C ALA A 342 -12.74 -21.91 -25.07
N GLU A 343 -12.25 -23.00 -24.48
CA GLU A 343 -12.90 -23.70 -23.38
C GLU A 343 -12.99 -22.82 -22.12
N ARG A 344 -11.91 -22.16 -21.74
CA ARG A 344 -11.87 -21.28 -20.55
C ARG A 344 -12.71 -20.01 -20.71
N CYS A 345 -12.76 -19.44 -21.91
CA CYS A 345 -13.50 -18.21 -22.20
C CYS A 345 -14.97 -18.46 -22.51
N GLN A 346 -15.37 -19.70 -22.83
CA GLN A 346 -16.71 -20.03 -23.32
C GLN A 346 -17.15 -19.14 -24.50
N LEU A 347 -16.22 -18.84 -25.41
CA LEU A 347 -16.46 -18.08 -26.61
C LEU A 347 -16.50 -19.01 -27.81
N ALA A 348 -17.31 -18.65 -28.83
CA ALA A 348 -17.27 -19.30 -30.12
C ALA A 348 -15.90 -19.07 -30.78
N ILE A 349 -15.43 -20.03 -31.59
CA ILE A 349 -14.10 -19.99 -32.20
C ILE A 349 -13.89 -18.72 -33.03
N ASP A 350 -14.92 -18.26 -33.73
CA ASP A 350 -14.85 -17.04 -34.58
C ASP A 350 -14.64 -15.78 -33.71
N ALA A 351 -15.38 -15.65 -32.60
CA ALA A 351 -15.23 -14.54 -31.64
C ALA A 351 -13.88 -14.60 -30.94
N MET A 352 -13.41 -15.81 -30.61
CA MET A 352 -12.08 -16.02 -30.02
C MET A 352 -10.97 -15.60 -30.97
N SER A 353 -11.06 -16.00 -32.24
CA SER A 353 -10.06 -15.66 -33.26
C SER A 353 -10.01 -14.15 -33.51
N ALA A 354 -11.16 -13.48 -33.56
CA ALA A 354 -11.23 -12.03 -33.69
C ALA A 354 -10.62 -11.33 -32.46
N ALA A 355 -10.94 -11.78 -31.25
CA ALA A 355 -10.40 -11.24 -30.01
C ALA A 355 -8.87 -11.41 -29.90
N LEU A 356 -8.34 -12.56 -30.31
CA LEU A 356 -6.89 -12.80 -30.34
C LEU A 356 -6.20 -11.95 -31.41
N MET A 357 -6.82 -11.74 -32.55
CA MET A 357 -6.28 -10.87 -33.60
C MET A 357 -6.23 -9.40 -33.14
N ASP A 358 -7.27 -8.91 -32.48
CA ASP A 358 -7.28 -7.57 -31.87
C ASP A 358 -6.13 -7.42 -30.85
N LEU A 359 -5.93 -8.41 -29.99
CA LEU A 359 -4.87 -8.42 -28.98
C LEU A 359 -3.47 -8.51 -29.59
N GLU A 360 -3.30 -9.24 -30.69
CA GLU A 360 -2.03 -9.36 -31.38
C GLU A 360 -1.70 -8.08 -32.17
N MET A 361 -2.68 -7.45 -32.82
CA MET A 361 -2.52 -6.15 -33.48
C MET A 361 -2.13 -5.04 -32.51
N GLU A 362 -2.69 -5.06 -31.29
CA GLU A 362 -2.30 -4.15 -30.22
C GLU A 362 -0.94 -4.52 -29.58
N GLY A 363 -0.36 -5.66 -29.98
CA GLY A 363 0.95 -6.11 -29.51
C GLY A 363 1.01 -6.47 -28.04
N VAL A 364 -0.13 -6.82 -27.43
CA VAL A 364 -0.24 -7.22 -26.01
C VAL A 364 -0.09 -8.72 -25.78
N ILE A 365 -0.21 -9.50 -26.87
CA ILE A 365 0.06 -10.93 -26.87
C ILE A 365 1.02 -11.29 -28.01
N ILE A 366 1.60 -12.49 -27.93
CA ILE A 366 2.45 -13.06 -28.97
C ILE A 366 1.93 -14.46 -29.30
N GLN A 367 1.83 -14.77 -30.60
CA GLN A 367 1.59 -16.10 -31.09
C GLN A 367 2.93 -16.75 -31.52
N GLN A 368 3.25 -17.91 -30.95
CA GLN A 368 4.39 -18.72 -31.36
C GLN A 368 3.97 -20.20 -31.43
N HIS A 369 4.17 -20.80 -32.60
CA HIS A 369 3.87 -22.22 -32.83
C HIS A 369 2.43 -22.65 -32.46
N GLY A 370 1.43 -21.77 -32.68
CA GLY A 370 0.03 -22.04 -32.36
C GLY A 370 -0.33 -21.86 -30.86
N LEU A 371 0.59 -21.37 -30.07
CA LEU A 371 0.38 -21.02 -28.64
C LEU A 371 0.37 -19.50 -28.48
N TYR A 372 -0.48 -19.03 -27.58
CA TYR A 372 -0.65 -17.62 -27.25
C TYR A 372 -0.14 -17.33 -25.84
N THR A 373 0.57 -16.24 -25.65
CA THR A 373 1.08 -15.79 -24.36
C THR A 373 1.04 -14.28 -24.27
N ARG A 374 0.90 -13.73 -23.07
CA ARG A 374 1.12 -12.28 -22.85
C ARG A 374 2.56 -11.92 -23.20
N ARG A 375 2.70 -10.74 -23.73
CA ARG A 375 4.01 -10.15 -24.03
C ARG A 375 4.69 -9.59 -22.79
#